data_5e9513369ed63c84a71a805659d84e78
#
_entry.id   5e9513369ed63c84a71a805659d84e78
#
_cell.length_a   1.000
_cell.length_b   1.000
_cell.length_c   1.000
_cell.angle_alpha   90.00
_cell.angle_beta   90.00
_cell.angle_gamma   90.00
#
_symmetry.space_group_name_H-M   'P 1'
#
loop_
_entity.id
_entity.type
_entity.pdbx_description
1 polymer ?
#
loop_
_entity_poly.entity_id
_entity_poly.type
_entity_poly.pdbx_seq_one_letter_code
_entity_poly.pdbx_strand_id
1 'polypeptide(L)'
;RTLFGAKPPKGQELDDHYFGVIKPRVAAFMAELNEELWKLGVLAKTEHNEVAPSQHELAPIYTTTNIATDHNQLTMEIMQKVALRHGLVCLLHEKPFAGVNGSGKHNNWSMATDTGVNLLTPGDTPYENAQFLLFLCAVIQAVDDYQDLLRLSVASAGNDHRLGAN
;
A
#
# COMPACT_ATOMS: atom_id res chain seq x y z
N ARG A 1 -21.76 -9.03 15.90
CA ARG A 1 -22.85 -9.59 15.07
C ARG A 1 -23.86 -8.50 14.76
N THR A 2 -24.34 -8.45 13.52
CA THR A 2 -25.48 -7.61 13.14
C THR A 2 -26.79 -8.31 13.50
N LEU A 3 -27.83 -7.53 13.80
CA LEU A 3 -29.18 -8.06 13.98
C LEU A 3 -29.71 -8.62 12.67
N PHE A 4 -30.56 -9.65 12.74
CA PHE A 4 -31.18 -10.24 11.56
C PHE A 4 -31.91 -9.15 10.75
N GLY A 5 -31.64 -9.08 9.44
CA GLY A 5 -32.19 -8.07 8.54
C GLY A 5 -31.51 -6.70 8.58
N ALA A 6 -30.57 -6.46 9.50
CA ALA A 6 -29.79 -5.22 9.49
C ALA A 6 -28.68 -5.26 8.44
N LYS A 7 -28.38 -4.08 7.87
CA LYS A 7 -27.22 -3.93 6.98
C LYS A 7 -25.93 -4.26 7.73
N PRO A 8 -24.89 -4.78 7.04
CA PRO A 8 -23.58 -4.99 7.62
C PRO A 8 -22.99 -3.64 8.08
N PRO A 9 -22.08 -3.64 9.08
CA PRO A 9 -21.49 -2.40 9.60
C PRO A 9 -20.55 -1.70 8.58
N LYS A 10 -20.16 -2.39 7.54
CA LYS A 10 -19.36 -1.87 6.43
C LYS A 10 -20.13 -2.10 5.13
N GLY A 11 -20.34 -1.04 4.39
CA GLY A 11 -20.99 -1.06 3.10
C GLY A 11 -20.30 -0.14 2.11
N GLN A 12 -20.59 -0.34 0.84
CA GLN A 12 -20.02 0.42 -0.27
C GLN A 12 -21.01 1.49 -0.77
N GLU A 13 -21.63 2.22 0.15
CA GLU A 13 -22.71 3.16 -0.17
C GLU A 13 -22.23 4.35 -1.02
N LEU A 14 -20.94 4.71 -0.94
CA LEU A 14 -20.34 5.81 -1.70
C LEU A 14 -19.66 5.36 -2.99
N ASP A 15 -19.74 4.11 -3.36
CA ASP A 15 -18.99 3.47 -4.46
C ASP A 15 -17.47 3.64 -4.35
N ASP A 16 -17.02 4.87 -4.11
CA ASP A 16 -15.61 5.23 -3.95
C ASP A 16 -15.41 6.07 -2.67
N HIS A 17 -14.71 5.50 -1.69
CA HIS A 17 -14.38 6.17 -0.44
C HIS A 17 -13.07 6.98 -0.49
N TYR A 18 -12.31 6.91 -1.58
CA TYR A 18 -11.02 7.56 -1.74
C TYR A 18 -11.07 9.08 -1.52
N PHE A 19 -12.08 9.72 -2.09
CA PHE A 19 -12.30 11.17 -1.97
C PHE A 19 -13.11 11.60 -0.75
N GLY A 20 -13.47 10.66 0.11
CA GLY A 20 -14.19 10.94 1.34
C GLY A 20 -13.33 11.62 2.40
N VAL A 21 -14.00 12.22 3.39
CA VAL A 21 -13.33 12.85 4.53
C VAL A 21 -12.71 11.78 5.43
N ILE A 22 -11.48 11.99 5.87
CA ILE A 22 -10.87 11.19 6.93
C ILE A 22 -11.56 11.55 8.25
N LYS A 23 -12.15 10.56 8.90
CA LYS A 23 -12.89 10.77 10.16
C LYS A 23 -11.94 11.22 11.27
N PRO A 24 -12.36 12.13 12.18
CA PRO A 24 -11.51 12.70 13.22
C PRO A 24 -10.74 11.65 14.05
N ARG A 25 -11.38 10.53 14.40
CA ARG A 25 -10.74 9.44 15.16
C ARG A 25 -9.62 8.77 14.36
N VAL A 26 -9.80 8.62 13.06
CA VAL A 26 -8.77 8.06 12.16
C VAL A 26 -7.63 9.07 11.97
N ALA A 27 -7.95 10.35 11.81
CA ALA A 27 -6.94 11.42 11.73
C ALA A 27 -6.08 11.50 13.00
N ALA A 28 -6.70 11.37 14.18
CA ALA A 28 -5.97 11.32 15.45
C ALA A 28 -5.04 10.10 15.55
N PHE A 29 -5.52 8.93 15.10
CA PHE A 29 -4.69 7.73 14.98
C PHE A 29 -3.50 7.96 14.05
N MET A 30 -3.72 8.53 12.86
CA MET A 30 -2.68 8.82 11.87
C MET A 30 -1.62 9.78 12.42
N ALA A 31 -2.05 10.83 13.11
CA ALA A 31 -1.13 11.81 13.72
C ALA A 31 -0.20 11.16 14.75
N GLU A 32 -0.75 10.35 15.67
CA GLU A 32 0.06 9.62 16.65
C GLU A 32 0.98 8.58 15.97
N LEU A 33 0.45 7.87 14.97
CA LEU A 33 1.24 6.90 14.20
C LEU A 33 2.45 7.55 13.55
N ASN A 34 2.29 8.72 12.94
CA ASN A 34 3.40 9.47 12.34
C ASN A 34 4.48 9.81 13.37
N GLU A 35 4.10 10.31 14.54
CA GLU A 35 5.05 10.63 15.60
C GLU A 35 5.84 9.40 16.05
N GLU A 36 5.17 8.26 16.25
CA GLU A 36 5.84 7.02 16.64
C GLU A 36 6.77 6.50 15.54
N LEU A 37 6.37 6.58 14.28
CA LEU A 37 7.19 6.17 13.14
C LEU A 37 8.41 7.10 12.95
N TRP A 38 8.25 8.40 13.11
CA TRP A 38 9.37 9.36 13.01
C TRP A 38 10.42 9.14 14.10
N LYS A 39 10.02 8.79 15.31
CA LYS A 39 10.96 8.41 16.40
C LYS A 39 11.82 7.20 16.02
N LEU A 40 11.32 6.33 15.16
CA LEU A 40 12.02 5.14 14.65
C LEU A 40 12.77 5.39 13.34
N GLY A 41 12.74 6.61 12.82
CA GLY A 41 13.38 6.97 11.55
C GLY A 41 12.58 6.58 10.31
N VAL A 42 11.34 6.13 10.46
CA VAL A 42 10.43 5.87 9.33
C VAL A 42 9.74 7.17 8.95
N LEU A 43 10.08 7.71 7.79
CA LEU A 43 9.57 9.00 7.32
C LEU A 43 8.19 8.84 6.66
N ALA A 44 7.17 8.55 7.44
CA ALA A 44 5.79 8.58 7.00
C ALA A 44 5.39 10.00 6.61
N LYS A 45 4.72 10.16 5.47
CA LYS A 45 4.41 11.48 4.92
C LYS A 45 2.98 11.60 4.40
N THR A 46 2.52 10.64 3.62
CA THR A 46 1.24 10.74 2.92
C THR A 46 0.27 9.73 3.49
N GLU A 47 -0.94 10.20 3.77
CA GLU A 47 -2.05 9.40 4.27
C GLU A 47 -3.31 9.79 3.54
N HIS A 48 -4.06 8.81 3.08
CA HIS A 48 -5.33 9.03 2.39
C HIS A 48 -6.27 7.85 2.58
N ASN A 49 -7.53 8.07 2.24
CA ASN A 49 -8.51 6.99 2.15
C ASN A 49 -8.27 6.15 0.91
N GLU A 50 -8.66 4.89 0.98
CA GLU A 50 -8.78 4.00 -0.17
C GLU A 50 -10.22 3.94 -0.69
N VAL A 51 -10.41 3.30 -1.84
CA VAL A 51 -11.75 3.10 -2.45
C VAL A 51 -12.65 2.31 -1.52
N ALA A 52 -12.11 1.32 -0.81
CA ALA A 52 -12.87 0.49 0.11
C ALA A 52 -13.20 1.22 1.42
N PRO A 53 -14.34 0.90 2.05
CA PRO A 53 -14.76 1.53 3.30
C PRO A 53 -13.81 1.19 4.45
N SER A 54 -13.40 2.22 5.20
CA SER A 54 -12.50 2.10 6.35
C SER A 54 -11.12 1.50 6.02
N GLN A 55 -10.67 1.68 4.79
CA GLN A 55 -9.30 1.43 4.39
C GLN A 55 -8.55 2.74 4.16
N HIS A 56 -7.29 2.74 4.57
CA HIS A 56 -6.42 3.92 4.52
C HIS A 56 -5.03 3.48 4.10
N GLU A 57 -4.33 4.32 3.38
CA GLU A 57 -2.96 4.09 2.98
C GLU A 57 -2.03 5.08 3.66
N LEU A 58 -0.88 4.58 4.10
CA LEU A 58 0.26 5.38 4.54
C LEU A 58 1.40 5.12 3.57
N ALA A 59 1.96 6.19 3.03
CA ALA A 59 3.11 6.13 2.13
C ALA A 59 4.32 6.83 2.77
N PRO A 60 5.40 6.11 3.10
CA PRO A 60 6.64 6.69 3.56
C PRO A 60 7.43 7.30 2.39
N ILE A 61 8.39 8.18 2.71
CA ILE A 61 9.41 8.59 1.76
C ILE A 61 10.23 7.36 1.38
N TYR A 62 10.52 7.21 0.09
CA TYR A 62 11.27 6.06 -0.43
C TYR A 62 12.70 5.99 0.13
N THR A 63 13.22 4.78 0.23
CA THR A 63 14.60 4.49 0.63
C THR A 63 15.08 3.23 -0.11
N THR A 64 16.27 2.74 0.21
CA THR A 64 16.78 1.49 -0.35
C THR A 64 15.90 0.30 0.05
N THR A 65 15.81 -0.69 -0.80
CA THR A 65 14.86 -1.82 -0.68
C THR A 65 14.98 -2.55 0.66
N ASN A 66 16.20 -2.83 1.15
CA ASN A 66 16.39 -3.51 2.42
C ASN A 66 15.86 -2.66 3.60
N ILE A 67 16.17 -1.38 3.65
CA ILE A 67 15.68 -0.46 4.69
C ILE A 67 14.15 -0.31 4.58
N ALA A 68 13.63 -0.16 3.36
CA ALA A 68 12.18 -0.06 3.14
C ALA A 68 11.44 -1.31 3.63
N THR A 69 12.04 -2.49 3.46
CA THR A 69 11.47 -3.75 3.95
C THR A 69 11.43 -3.78 5.48
N ASP A 70 12.51 -3.43 6.15
CA ASP A 70 12.57 -3.36 7.62
C ASP A 70 11.62 -2.30 8.17
N HIS A 71 11.57 -1.12 7.54
CA HIS A 71 10.62 -0.06 7.90
C HIS A 71 9.17 -0.51 7.75
N ASN A 72 8.86 -1.33 6.74
CA ASN A 72 7.51 -1.87 6.56
C ASN A 72 7.13 -2.81 7.71
N GLN A 73 8.04 -3.66 8.19
CA GLN A 73 7.78 -4.52 9.34
C GLN A 73 7.52 -3.70 10.60
N LEU A 74 8.35 -2.70 10.87
CA LEU A 74 8.15 -1.78 11.99
C LEU A 74 6.82 -1.03 11.88
N THR A 75 6.49 -0.53 10.70
CA THR A 75 5.24 0.19 10.44
C THR A 75 4.02 -0.68 10.75
N MET A 76 4.00 -1.93 10.28
CA MET A 76 2.90 -2.85 10.56
C MET A 76 2.72 -3.10 12.06
N GLU A 77 3.81 -3.31 12.79
CA GLU A 77 3.78 -3.51 14.25
C GLU A 77 3.27 -2.27 14.99
N ILE A 78 3.80 -1.09 14.66
CA ILE A 78 3.42 0.17 15.30
C ILE A 78 1.96 0.53 14.97
N MET A 79 1.51 0.34 13.74
CA MET A 79 0.11 0.54 13.35
C MET A 79 -0.86 -0.23 14.26
N GLN A 80 -0.57 -1.50 14.51
CA GLN A 80 -1.42 -2.33 15.37
C GLN A 80 -1.44 -1.81 16.81
N LYS A 81 -0.27 -1.44 17.35
CA LYS A 81 -0.14 -0.92 18.71
C LYS A 81 -0.87 0.43 18.90
N VAL A 82 -0.67 1.35 17.98
CA VAL A 82 -1.30 2.68 18.04
C VAL A 82 -2.81 2.57 17.81
N ALA A 83 -3.26 1.71 16.89
CA ALA A 83 -4.68 1.50 16.65
C ALA A 83 -5.44 1.12 17.95
N LEU A 84 -4.87 0.25 18.76
CA LEU A 84 -5.48 -0.15 20.03
C LEU A 84 -5.64 1.03 21.01
N ARG A 85 -4.69 1.98 21.04
CA ARG A 85 -4.79 3.19 21.87
C ARG A 85 -5.97 4.07 21.46
N HIS A 86 -6.35 4.05 20.19
CA HIS A 86 -7.47 4.81 19.63
C HIS A 86 -8.79 4.01 19.58
N GLY A 87 -8.85 2.83 20.21
CA GLY A 87 -10.03 1.96 20.16
C GLY A 87 -10.34 1.48 18.74
N LEU A 88 -9.30 1.30 17.92
CA LEU A 88 -9.36 0.77 16.56
C LEU A 88 -8.68 -0.61 16.51
N VAL A 89 -9.03 -1.39 15.50
CA VAL A 89 -8.34 -2.62 15.15
C VAL A 89 -7.70 -2.41 13.77
N CYS A 90 -6.39 -2.54 13.70
CA CYS A 90 -5.66 -2.49 12.43
C CYS A 90 -5.68 -3.89 11.79
N LEU A 91 -6.33 -4.01 10.64
CA LEU A 91 -6.39 -5.23 9.83
C LEU A 91 -5.46 -5.07 8.64
N LEU A 92 -4.36 -5.81 8.64
CA LEU A 92 -3.34 -5.79 7.59
C LEU A 92 -3.67 -6.81 6.49
N HIS A 93 -4.89 -6.73 5.97
CA HIS A 93 -5.40 -7.60 4.92
C HIS A 93 -5.91 -6.76 3.75
N GLU A 94 -5.76 -7.29 2.54
CA GLU A 94 -6.18 -6.60 1.33
C GLU A 94 -7.70 -6.49 1.21
N LYS A 95 -8.44 -7.49 1.70
CA LYS A 95 -9.91 -7.54 1.64
C LYS A 95 -10.50 -8.08 2.95
N PRO A 96 -10.54 -7.26 4.01
CA PRO A 96 -10.99 -7.71 5.33
C PRO A 96 -12.50 -7.94 5.42
N PHE A 97 -13.30 -7.45 4.47
CA PHE A 97 -14.75 -7.56 4.49
C PHE A 97 -15.28 -8.10 3.16
N ALA A 98 -16.16 -9.11 3.23
CA ALA A 98 -16.84 -9.63 2.06
C ALA A 98 -17.86 -8.62 1.51
N GLY A 99 -18.08 -8.64 0.20
CA GLY A 99 -19.10 -7.84 -0.47
C GLY A 99 -18.79 -6.35 -0.64
N VAL A 100 -17.57 -5.92 -0.29
CA VAL A 100 -17.08 -4.56 -0.52
C VAL A 100 -15.73 -4.60 -1.23
N ASN A 101 -15.28 -3.47 -1.77
CA ASN A 101 -13.96 -3.36 -2.38
C ASN A 101 -12.84 -3.70 -1.38
N GLY A 102 -11.73 -4.11 -1.91
CA GLY A 102 -10.48 -4.30 -1.20
C GLY A 102 -9.39 -3.42 -1.78
N SER A 103 -8.30 -3.31 -1.06
CA SER A 103 -7.14 -2.55 -1.47
C SER A 103 -5.89 -3.27 -0.98
N GLY A 104 -4.84 -3.28 -1.77
CA GLY A 104 -3.59 -3.95 -1.41
C GLY A 104 -2.43 -2.97 -1.38
N LYS A 105 -1.42 -3.33 -0.62
CA LYS A 105 -0.15 -2.61 -0.64
C LYS A 105 0.55 -2.89 -1.98
N HIS A 106 0.81 -1.85 -2.75
CA HIS A 106 1.70 -1.91 -3.90
C HIS A 106 3.05 -1.27 -3.54
N ASN A 107 4.10 -1.64 -4.27
CA ASN A 107 5.42 -1.06 -4.09
C ASN A 107 5.85 -0.37 -5.38
N ASN A 108 6.09 0.93 -5.29
CA ASN A 108 6.81 1.65 -6.34
C ASN A 108 8.31 1.43 -6.13
N TRP A 109 9.03 1.13 -7.19
CA TRP A 109 10.45 0.86 -7.13
C TRP A 109 11.18 1.44 -8.34
N SER A 110 12.47 1.62 -8.21
CA SER A 110 13.33 2.06 -9.30
C SER A 110 14.71 1.41 -9.16
N MET A 111 15.53 1.61 -10.18
CA MET A 111 16.95 1.23 -10.17
C MET A 111 17.79 2.47 -10.38
N ALA A 112 18.85 2.59 -9.60
CA ALA A 112 19.81 3.68 -9.76
C ALA A 112 21.25 3.15 -9.76
N THR A 113 22.14 3.91 -10.38
CA THR A 113 23.58 3.69 -10.26
C THR A 113 24.06 4.05 -8.85
N ASP A 114 25.26 3.68 -8.52
CA ASP A 114 25.97 4.10 -7.29
C ASP A 114 26.16 5.63 -7.22
N THR A 115 26.16 6.30 -8.36
CA THR A 115 26.22 7.76 -8.47
C THR A 115 24.85 8.45 -8.37
N GLY A 116 23.77 7.69 -8.19
CA GLY A 116 22.41 8.21 -7.99
C GLY A 116 21.62 8.48 -9.28
N VAL A 117 22.11 8.07 -10.45
CA VAL A 117 21.37 8.21 -11.70
C VAL A 117 20.26 7.17 -11.76
N ASN A 118 19.00 7.61 -11.81
CA ASN A 118 17.84 6.72 -11.94
C ASN A 118 17.73 6.21 -13.38
N LEU A 119 17.81 4.90 -13.55
CA LEU A 119 17.79 4.23 -14.85
C LEU A 119 16.38 4.12 -15.47
N LEU A 120 15.34 4.29 -14.67
CA LEU A 120 13.93 4.23 -15.08
C LEU A 120 13.28 5.61 -15.15
N THR A 121 14.06 6.69 -15.24
CA THR A 121 13.54 8.04 -15.46
C THR A 121 13.29 8.27 -16.94
N PRO A 122 12.03 8.47 -17.37
CA PRO A 122 11.69 8.65 -18.78
C PRO A 122 12.22 9.98 -19.37
N GLY A 123 12.32 11.03 -18.55
CA GLY A 123 12.61 12.38 -19.02
C GLY A 123 11.44 12.99 -19.81
N ASP A 124 11.68 14.13 -20.44
CA ASP A 124 10.67 14.87 -21.20
C ASP A 124 10.35 14.23 -22.55
N THR A 125 11.32 13.50 -23.12
CA THR A 125 11.17 12.77 -24.40
C THR A 125 11.49 11.28 -24.22
N PRO A 126 10.58 10.49 -23.63
CA PRO A 126 10.84 9.07 -23.31
C PRO A 126 11.25 8.23 -24.51
N TYR A 127 10.67 8.51 -25.67
CA TYR A 127 10.92 7.80 -26.94
C TYR A 127 12.32 8.07 -27.54
N GLU A 128 13.03 9.11 -27.07
CA GLU A 128 14.40 9.43 -27.46
C GLU A 128 15.43 9.00 -26.40
N ASN A 129 14.96 8.59 -25.22
CA ASN A 129 15.82 8.21 -24.11
C ASN A 129 16.21 6.73 -24.21
N ALA A 130 17.31 6.46 -24.90
CA ALA A 130 17.79 5.09 -25.14
C ALA A 130 18.08 4.32 -23.84
N GLN A 131 18.60 4.96 -22.80
CA GLN A 131 18.81 4.33 -21.50
C GLN A 131 17.50 3.90 -20.89
N PHE A 132 16.52 4.80 -20.80
CA PHE A 132 15.20 4.48 -20.27
C PHE A 132 14.55 3.33 -21.04
N LEU A 133 14.54 3.38 -22.37
CA LEU A 133 13.95 2.36 -23.23
C LEU A 133 14.63 1.00 -23.05
N LEU A 134 15.95 0.96 -22.94
CA LEU A 134 16.69 -0.28 -22.70
C LEU A 134 16.28 -0.93 -21.38
N PHE A 135 16.29 -0.17 -20.28
CA PHE A 135 15.92 -0.71 -18.96
C PHE A 135 14.44 -1.04 -18.87
N LEU A 136 13.56 -0.25 -19.49
CA LEU A 136 12.15 -0.56 -19.58
C LEU A 136 11.89 -1.90 -20.27
N CYS A 137 12.50 -2.13 -21.43
CA CYS A 137 12.38 -3.39 -22.17
C CYS A 137 12.94 -4.58 -21.38
N ALA A 138 14.08 -4.39 -20.71
CA ALA A 138 14.65 -5.44 -19.86
C ALA A 138 13.74 -5.80 -18.69
N VAL A 139 13.09 -4.83 -18.05
CA VAL A 139 12.10 -5.08 -16.98
C VAL A 139 10.88 -5.82 -17.51
N ILE A 140 10.35 -5.38 -18.65
CA ILE A 140 9.16 -6.04 -19.26
C ILE A 140 9.49 -7.49 -19.60
N GLN A 141 10.65 -7.76 -20.20
CA GLN A 141 11.08 -9.11 -20.49
C GLN A 141 11.26 -9.95 -19.23
N ALA A 142 11.90 -9.39 -18.20
CA ALA A 142 12.10 -10.11 -16.93
C ALA A 142 10.75 -10.44 -16.25
N VAL A 143 9.77 -9.56 -16.33
CA VAL A 143 8.41 -9.82 -15.81
C VAL A 143 7.74 -10.96 -16.58
N ASP A 144 7.90 -11.02 -17.89
CA ASP A 144 7.37 -12.11 -18.73
C ASP A 144 8.09 -13.43 -18.43
N ASP A 145 9.41 -13.45 -18.43
CA ASP A 145 10.22 -14.65 -18.21
C ASP A 145 10.06 -15.23 -16.80
N TYR A 146 9.86 -14.40 -15.78
CA TYR A 146 9.82 -14.79 -14.37
C TYR A 146 8.47 -14.54 -13.69
N GLN A 147 7.38 -14.46 -14.46
CA GLN A 147 6.03 -14.21 -13.94
C GLN A 147 5.60 -15.20 -12.85
N ASP A 148 6.03 -16.45 -12.92
CA ASP A 148 5.68 -17.46 -11.94
C ASP A 148 6.29 -17.15 -10.56
N LEU A 149 7.50 -16.62 -10.51
CA LEU A 149 8.13 -16.15 -9.27
C LEU A 149 7.39 -14.93 -8.69
N LEU A 150 6.99 -14.00 -9.55
CA LEU A 150 6.19 -12.85 -9.13
C LEU A 150 4.84 -13.29 -8.56
N ARG A 151 4.16 -14.23 -9.22
CA ARG A 151 2.89 -14.79 -8.72
C ARG A 151 3.08 -15.49 -7.38
N LEU A 152 4.14 -16.27 -7.23
CA LEU A 152 4.46 -16.94 -5.96
C LEU A 152 4.70 -15.96 -4.82
N SER A 153 5.36 -14.83 -5.10
CA SER A 153 5.66 -13.81 -4.08
C SER A 153 4.42 -13.10 -3.52
N VAL A 154 3.32 -13.09 -4.26
CA VAL A 154 2.05 -12.47 -3.87
C VAL A 154 0.94 -13.47 -3.57
N ALA A 155 1.22 -14.79 -3.69
CA ALA A 155 0.24 -15.84 -3.47
C ALA A 155 -0.12 -15.95 -1.98
N SER A 156 -1.29 -15.47 -1.63
CA SER A 156 -1.89 -15.62 -0.31
C SER A 156 -3.41 -15.65 -0.43
N ALA A 157 -4.10 -16.22 0.55
CA ALA A 157 -5.55 -16.27 0.56
C ALA A 157 -6.19 -14.85 0.51
N GLY A 158 -5.59 -13.89 1.18
CA GLY A 158 -6.05 -12.49 1.14
C GLY A 158 -5.90 -11.87 -0.24
N ASN A 159 -4.79 -12.15 -0.93
CA ASN A 159 -4.54 -11.63 -2.26
C ASN A 159 -5.42 -12.30 -3.34
N ASP A 160 -5.75 -13.57 -3.17
CA ASP A 160 -6.69 -14.27 -4.06
C ASP A 160 -8.06 -13.57 -4.05
N HIS A 161 -8.57 -13.24 -2.88
CA HIS A 161 -9.82 -12.47 -2.76
C HIS A 161 -9.72 -11.06 -3.38
N ARG A 162 -8.58 -10.38 -3.21
CA ARG A 162 -8.32 -9.08 -3.82
C ARG A 162 -8.37 -9.14 -5.35
N LEU A 163 -7.80 -10.19 -5.94
CA LEU A 163 -7.73 -10.38 -7.39
C LEU A 163 -9.04 -10.93 -7.99
N GLY A 164 -10.10 -11.06 -7.21
CA GLY A 164 -11.42 -11.46 -7.67
C GLY A 164 -11.67 -12.97 -7.72
N ALA A 165 -10.79 -13.78 -7.16
CA ALA A 165 -11.10 -15.17 -6.89
C ALA A 165 -12.10 -15.22 -5.73
N ASN A 166 -13.31 -15.70 -6.00
CA ASN A 166 -14.38 -15.86 -5.01
C ASN A 166 -14.35 -17.24 -4.40
#